data_835009b51393642d15c945dbd82bd953
#
_entry.id   835009b51393642d15c945dbd82bd953
#
_cell.length_a   1.000
_cell.length_b   1.000
_cell.length_c   1.000
_cell.angle_alpha   90.00
_cell.angle_beta   90.00
_cell.angle_gamma   90.00
#
_symmetry.space_group_name_H-M   'P 1'
#
loop_
_entity.id
_entity.type
_entity.pdbx_description
1 polymer ?
#
loop_
_entity_poly.entity_id
_entity_poly.type
_entity_poly.pdbx_seq_one_letter_code
_entity_poly.pdbx_strand_id
1 'polypeptide(L)'
;MILDGWGNGHHDKADVISTVHPEYISAMTEKYPHAQLRTDGENVGLPEGQMGNSEVGHLNIGAGRVVYQDLVKINRACRDNSIMENPEVKAAFEYAKKNGVNMHFMGLVSDGGVHSSLEHLFKLCDISAAYGLDNTYVHCFMDGRDTDPRSGKGFIADLEKHLAATTGRIATVIGRYYAMDRDKRWERVKIAYDALVNGIGERSSDMVEAVQKSYDEGVTDEFIKPFVRIDENGQPVGMIRPNDVVIFFNYRNDRAKELTVVLTQEDMPAEGMHTMPLYYCCMTPYDAKFTGLHILFDKENVPNTIGEYVSKLGLRQLRIAETEKYAHVTFFLNGGREAEFEGEERILVASPKGATYDLQPEMSAPEVADKLAAALGEQKFDFICLNFANGDMVGHTGVYEAIVKAVKAVDGCVAKVVEAAKANGYEVVMIADHGNADNAVNADGTPNTAHSLNPVPIVVVSDRVKSVHDGILADVAPTVLRLMGLEQPAEMTGKALVELK
;
A
#
# COMPACT_ATOMS: atom_id res chain seq x y z
N MET A 1 15.12 -1.60 18.00
CA MET A 1 15.27 -0.14 17.97
C MET A 1 15.24 0.34 16.55
N ILE A 2 14.29 1.21 16.25
CA ILE A 2 14.07 1.71 14.88
C ILE A 2 14.45 3.20 14.85
N LEU A 3 15.44 3.53 13.99
CA LEU A 3 15.82 4.91 13.72
C LEU A 3 15.07 5.37 12.48
N ASP A 4 13.92 6.01 12.66
CA ASP A 4 13.03 6.41 11.57
C ASP A 4 13.72 7.37 10.60
N GLY A 5 13.67 7.07 9.31
CA GLY A 5 14.29 7.89 8.28
C GLY A 5 15.82 7.86 8.23
N TRP A 6 16.45 6.79 8.71
CA TRP A 6 17.91 6.66 8.82
C TRP A 6 18.46 5.67 7.80
N GLY A 7 18.76 6.14 6.59
CA GLY A 7 19.30 5.31 5.53
C GLY A 7 20.82 5.31 5.43
N ASN A 8 21.31 4.38 4.63
CA ASN A 8 22.72 4.34 4.22
C ASN A 8 22.86 5.07 2.89
N GLY A 9 23.26 6.32 2.94
CA GLY A 9 23.37 7.20 1.78
C GLY A 9 24.66 7.01 0.98
N HIS A 10 24.91 7.96 0.08
CA HIS A 10 26.04 7.92 -0.85
C HIS A 10 27.33 8.58 -0.29
N HIS A 11 27.34 8.97 0.99
CA HIS A 11 28.46 9.66 1.63
C HIS A 11 28.86 10.97 0.97
N ASP A 12 27.89 11.64 0.35
CA ASP A 12 28.03 12.96 -0.25
C ASP A 12 27.43 14.04 0.65
N LYS A 13 27.37 15.28 0.14
CA LYS A 13 26.80 16.42 0.90
C LYS A 13 25.33 16.21 1.25
N ALA A 14 24.57 15.48 0.43
CA ALA A 14 23.16 15.21 0.66
C ALA A 14 22.95 14.23 1.82
N ASP A 15 23.93 13.42 2.12
CA ASP A 15 23.91 12.44 3.23
C ASP A 15 24.33 13.13 4.53
N VAL A 16 23.36 13.66 5.26
CA VAL A 16 23.59 14.37 6.52
C VAL A 16 24.18 13.41 7.57
N ILE A 17 23.76 12.14 7.56
CA ILE A 17 24.23 11.17 8.53
C ILE A 17 25.73 10.95 8.39
N SER A 18 26.24 10.70 7.18
CA SER A 18 27.68 10.53 6.98
C SER A 18 28.46 11.82 7.21
N THR A 19 27.89 12.97 6.86
CA THR A 19 28.50 14.30 7.09
C THR A 19 28.69 14.59 8.57
N VAL A 20 27.70 14.27 9.40
CA VAL A 20 27.78 14.40 10.87
C VAL A 20 28.75 13.38 11.45
N HIS A 21 28.82 12.19 10.88
CA HIS A 21 29.59 11.07 11.41
C HIS A 21 29.24 10.77 12.87
N PRO A 22 28.02 10.25 13.16
CA PRO A 22 27.58 10.02 14.53
C PRO A 22 28.51 9.07 15.26
N GLU A 23 29.17 9.55 16.29
CA GLU A 23 30.29 8.86 16.93
C GLU A 23 29.90 7.52 17.52
N TYR A 24 28.83 7.48 18.31
CA TYR A 24 28.43 6.25 19.00
C TYR A 24 27.93 5.18 18.03
N ILE A 25 27.04 5.56 17.12
CA ILE A 25 26.47 4.63 16.13
C ILE A 25 27.57 4.11 15.21
N SER A 26 28.50 4.96 14.78
CA SER A 26 29.64 4.55 13.94
C SER A 26 30.53 3.56 14.65
N ALA A 27 30.91 3.83 15.90
CA ALA A 27 31.71 2.93 16.70
C ALA A 27 31.01 1.59 16.98
N MET A 28 29.72 1.64 17.26
CA MET A 28 28.88 0.45 17.46
C MET A 28 28.83 -0.41 16.20
N THR A 29 28.66 0.23 15.05
CA THR A 29 28.61 -0.45 13.76
C THR A 29 29.94 -1.15 13.43
N GLU A 30 31.06 -0.51 13.72
CA GLU A 30 32.37 -1.12 13.53
C GLU A 30 32.61 -2.31 14.48
N LYS A 31 32.10 -2.22 15.69
CA LYS A 31 32.35 -3.22 16.75
C LYS A 31 31.48 -4.47 16.59
N TYR A 32 30.25 -4.33 16.14
CA TYR A 32 29.27 -5.40 16.12
C TYR A 32 28.90 -5.84 14.69
N PRO A 33 28.45 -7.09 14.52
CA PRO A 33 27.98 -7.57 13.22
C PRO A 33 26.88 -6.67 12.66
N HIS A 34 26.99 -6.35 11.39
CA HIS A 34 26.07 -5.46 10.70
C HIS A 34 25.90 -5.82 9.21
N ALA A 35 24.84 -5.32 8.62
CA ALA A 35 24.51 -5.50 7.22
C ALA A 35 23.52 -4.40 6.81
N GLN A 36 22.83 -4.58 5.69
CA GLN A 36 21.85 -3.64 5.15
C GLN A 36 20.52 -4.33 4.90
N LEU A 37 19.44 -3.55 5.00
CA LEU A 37 18.08 -3.98 4.67
C LEU A 37 17.55 -3.11 3.53
N ARG A 38 16.89 -3.75 2.56
CA ARG A 38 16.15 -3.05 1.51
C ARG A 38 14.76 -2.71 2.03
N THR A 39 14.30 -1.49 1.75
CA THR A 39 13.07 -0.92 2.29
C THR A 39 12.17 -0.31 1.23
N ASP A 40 12.48 -0.50 -0.05
CA ASP A 40 11.80 0.10 -1.18
C ASP A 40 11.07 -0.92 -2.05
N GLY A 41 10.15 -0.46 -2.86
CA GLY A 41 9.48 -1.25 -3.89
C GLY A 41 8.88 -2.54 -3.37
N GLU A 42 8.97 -3.59 -4.15
CA GLU A 42 8.39 -4.90 -3.81
C GLU A 42 9.02 -5.55 -2.58
N ASN A 43 10.19 -5.09 -2.14
CA ASN A 43 10.82 -5.56 -0.90
C ASN A 43 9.94 -5.29 0.33
N VAL A 44 9.03 -4.34 0.24
CA VAL A 44 8.06 -4.00 1.30
C VAL A 44 6.61 -4.07 0.81
N GLY A 45 6.37 -4.66 -0.35
CA GLY A 45 5.03 -4.82 -0.91
C GLY A 45 4.48 -3.60 -1.64
N LEU A 46 5.35 -2.65 -1.99
CA LEU A 46 5.04 -1.47 -2.81
C LEU A 46 5.39 -1.72 -4.29
N PRO A 47 4.85 -0.91 -5.21
CA PRO A 47 5.29 -0.97 -6.61
C PRO A 47 6.80 -0.75 -6.74
N GLU A 48 7.41 -1.39 -7.74
CA GLU A 48 8.84 -1.26 -8.03
C GLU A 48 9.21 0.22 -8.24
N GLY A 49 10.35 0.63 -7.66
CA GLY A 49 10.83 2.01 -7.73
C GLY A 49 10.19 2.99 -6.76
N GLN A 50 9.21 2.56 -5.98
CA GLN A 50 8.58 3.42 -4.98
C GLN A 50 9.36 3.39 -3.66
N MET A 51 9.60 4.57 -3.11
CA MET A 51 10.24 4.74 -1.80
C MET A 51 9.39 4.10 -0.69
N GLY A 52 10.05 3.48 0.29
CA GLY A 52 9.40 3.02 1.51
C GLY A 52 8.81 4.16 2.33
N ASN A 53 7.97 3.82 3.28
CA ASN A 53 7.40 4.76 4.25
C ASN A 53 7.26 4.08 5.61
N SER A 54 6.99 4.88 6.64
CA SER A 54 6.94 4.37 8.01
C SER A 54 5.81 3.37 8.25
N GLU A 55 4.64 3.60 7.66
CA GLU A 55 3.48 2.72 7.82
C GLU A 55 3.77 1.31 7.27
N VAL A 56 4.16 1.24 6.02
CA VAL A 56 4.51 0.00 5.34
C VAL A 56 5.74 -0.65 5.98
N GLY A 57 6.76 0.15 6.31
CA GLY A 57 7.97 -0.33 6.95
C GLY A 57 7.70 -1.04 8.28
N HIS A 58 6.97 -0.39 9.18
CA HIS A 58 6.64 -0.98 10.48
C HIS A 58 5.72 -2.20 10.36
N LEU A 59 4.79 -2.16 9.41
CA LEU A 59 3.93 -3.32 9.12
C LEU A 59 4.76 -4.55 8.73
N ASN A 60 5.70 -4.41 7.81
CA ASN A 60 6.56 -5.51 7.38
C ASN A 60 7.49 -5.98 8.51
N ILE A 61 8.02 -5.06 9.31
CA ILE A 61 8.86 -5.39 10.46
C ILE A 61 8.09 -6.27 11.44
N GLY A 62 6.88 -5.88 11.81
CA GLY A 62 6.08 -6.64 12.77
C GLY A 62 5.53 -7.94 12.21
N ALA A 63 5.22 -7.96 10.93
CA ALA A 63 4.61 -9.13 10.27
C ALA A 63 5.62 -10.26 10.00
N GLY A 64 6.91 -9.97 9.91
CA GLY A 64 7.92 -10.98 9.55
C GLY A 64 7.71 -11.56 8.15
N ARG A 65 7.03 -10.84 7.30
CA ARG A 65 6.70 -11.19 5.90
C ARG A 65 6.50 -9.93 5.10
N VAL A 66 6.61 -10.05 3.77
CA VAL A 66 6.22 -8.94 2.89
C VAL A 66 4.70 -8.88 2.85
N VAL A 67 4.13 -7.75 3.28
CA VAL A 67 2.69 -7.49 3.20
C VAL A 67 2.47 -6.65 1.94
N TYR A 68 1.93 -7.27 0.90
CA TYR A 68 1.74 -6.62 -0.39
C TYR A 68 0.53 -5.70 -0.36
N GLN A 69 0.70 -4.46 -0.88
CA GLN A 69 -0.43 -3.58 -1.15
C GLN A 69 -1.29 -4.13 -2.29
N ASP A 70 -2.55 -3.72 -2.34
CA ASP A 70 -3.54 -4.28 -3.28
C ASP A 70 -3.04 -4.30 -4.74
N LEU A 71 -2.49 -3.19 -5.23
CA LEU A 71 -1.96 -3.13 -6.60
C LEU A 71 -0.91 -4.22 -6.85
N VAL A 72 0.06 -4.34 -5.97
CA VAL A 72 1.17 -5.30 -6.14
C VAL A 72 0.68 -6.73 -5.96
N LYS A 73 -0.18 -6.97 -4.97
CA LYS A 73 -0.80 -8.29 -4.72
C LYS A 73 -1.55 -8.79 -5.96
N ILE A 74 -2.37 -7.92 -6.56
CA ILE A 74 -3.15 -8.28 -7.74
C ILE A 74 -2.25 -8.42 -8.97
N ASN A 75 -1.27 -7.52 -9.15
CA ASN A 75 -0.27 -7.65 -10.22
C ASN A 75 0.44 -9.01 -10.17
N ARG A 76 0.88 -9.43 -8.99
CA ARG A 76 1.55 -10.72 -8.82
C ARG A 76 0.63 -11.89 -9.15
N ALA A 77 -0.63 -11.85 -8.69
CA ALA A 77 -1.63 -12.87 -9.00
C ALA A 77 -1.90 -12.99 -10.50
N CYS A 78 -1.88 -11.86 -11.22
CA CYS A 78 -2.02 -11.83 -12.68
C CYS A 78 -0.80 -12.42 -13.38
N ARG A 79 0.42 -12.07 -12.94
CA ARG A 79 1.68 -12.48 -13.57
C ARG A 79 2.00 -13.96 -13.37
N ASP A 80 1.78 -14.47 -12.16
CA ASP A 80 2.04 -15.89 -11.85
C ASP A 80 0.83 -16.81 -12.14
N ASN A 81 -0.24 -16.24 -12.68
CA ASN A 81 -1.49 -16.90 -13.00
C ASN A 81 -2.26 -17.48 -11.81
N SER A 82 -1.87 -17.15 -10.59
CA SER A 82 -2.58 -17.62 -9.38
C SER A 82 -4.00 -17.04 -9.25
N ILE A 83 -4.29 -15.95 -9.96
CA ILE A 83 -5.64 -15.39 -10.05
C ILE A 83 -6.65 -16.42 -10.57
N MET A 84 -6.22 -17.35 -11.43
CA MET A 84 -7.07 -18.43 -11.95
C MET A 84 -7.50 -19.42 -10.86
N GLU A 85 -6.73 -19.50 -9.77
CA GLU A 85 -7.03 -20.37 -8.63
C GLU A 85 -7.75 -19.62 -7.49
N ASN A 86 -7.94 -18.31 -7.62
CA ASN A 86 -8.68 -17.53 -6.65
C ASN A 86 -10.14 -18.00 -6.61
N PRO A 87 -10.64 -18.46 -5.44
CA PRO A 87 -11.99 -19.04 -5.34
C PRO A 87 -13.11 -18.08 -5.78
N GLU A 88 -12.99 -16.79 -5.47
CA GLU A 88 -14.01 -15.79 -5.83
C GLU A 88 -13.98 -15.48 -7.33
N VAL A 89 -12.81 -15.44 -7.93
CA VAL A 89 -12.66 -15.28 -9.39
C VAL A 89 -13.25 -16.47 -10.09
N LYS A 90 -12.88 -17.68 -9.69
CA LYS A 90 -13.44 -18.93 -10.28
C LYS A 90 -14.96 -18.95 -10.18
N ALA A 91 -15.50 -18.65 -9.01
CA ALA A 91 -16.94 -18.65 -8.78
C ALA A 91 -17.70 -17.68 -9.70
N ALA A 92 -17.16 -16.48 -9.91
CA ALA A 92 -17.77 -15.48 -10.78
C ALA A 92 -17.84 -15.95 -12.24
N PHE A 93 -16.73 -16.45 -12.78
CA PHE A 93 -16.66 -16.92 -14.17
C PHE A 93 -17.45 -18.21 -14.38
N GLU A 94 -17.42 -19.14 -13.43
CA GLU A 94 -18.23 -20.35 -13.46
C GLU A 94 -19.73 -20.04 -13.41
N TYR A 95 -20.13 -19.06 -12.59
CA TYR A 95 -21.52 -18.59 -12.53
C TYR A 95 -21.98 -18.05 -13.88
N ALA A 96 -21.18 -17.18 -14.51
CA ALA A 96 -21.53 -16.63 -15.82
C ALA A 96 -21.70 -17.72 -16.86
N LYS A 97 -20.79 -18.68 -16.91
CA LYS A 97 -20.85 -19.80 -17.85
C LYS A 97 -22.02 -20.71 -17.60
N LYS A 98 -22.26 -21.09 -16.35
CA LYS A 98 -23.35 -22.01 -15.97
C LYS A 98 -24.73 -21.40 -16.25
N ASN A 99 -24.93 -20.12 -15.97
CA ASN A 99 -26.22 -19.45 -16.09
C ASN A 99 -26.42 -18.76 -17.44
N GLY A 100 -25.42 -18.75 -18.32
CA GLY A 100 -25.53 -18.12 -19.64
C GLY A 100 -25.78 -16.63 -19.60
N VAL A 101 -25.37 -15.95 -18.54
CA VAL A 101 -25.54 -14.49 -18.37
C VAL A 101 -24.31 -13.76 -18.88
N ASN A 102 -24.47 -12.43 -19.09
CA ASN A 102 -23.36 -11.59 -19.55
C ASN A 102 -22.33 -11.37 -18.45
N MET A 103 -21.08 -11.26 -18.88
CA MET A 103 -19.95 -10.84 -18.05
C MET A 103 -19.64 -9.39 -18.36
N HIS A 104 -19.61 -8.54 -17.35
CA HIS A 104 -19.26 -7.12 -17.48
C HIS A 104 -18.02 -6.79 -16.65
N PHE A 105 -17.07 -6.10 -17.26
CA PHE A 105 -15.96 -5.48 -16.57
C PHE A 105 -16.14 -3.97 -16.65
N MET A 106 -16.13 -3.28 -15.53
CA MET A 106 -16.18 -1.83 -15.50
C MET A 106 -15.11 -1.24 -14.60
N GLY A 107 -14.57 -0.10 -14.98
CA GLY A 107 -13.52 0.57 -14.21
C GLY A 107 -12.73 1.56 -15.04
N LEU A 108 -11.75 2.19 -14.42
CA LEU A 108 -10.90 3.19 -15.03
C LEU A 108 -9.91 2.54 -15.99
N VAL A 109 -9.91 2.96 -17.24
CA VAL A 109 -9.05 2.43 -18.30
C VAL A 109 -7.92 3.39 -18.56
N SER A 110 -6.83 3.24 -17.83
CA SER A 110 -5.60 4.02 -17.98
C SER A 110 -4.40 3.30 -17.34
N ASP A 111 -3.21 3.82 -17.57
CA ASP A 111 -1.98 3.34 -16.95
C ASP A 111 -1.53 4.20 -15.76
N GLY A 112 -2.40 5.05 -15.25
CA GLY A 112 -2.09 5.95 -14.11
C GLY A 112 -1.74 5.21 -12.82
N GLY A 113 -2.27 4.00 -12.62
CA GLY A 113 -1.91 3.15 -11.48
C GLY A 113 -2.43 3.64 -10.13
N VAL A 114 -3.39 4.56 -10.10
CA VAL A 114 -3.97 5.11 -8.87
C VAL A 114 -5.23 4.35 -8.44
N HIS A 115 -6.16 4.15 -9.35
CA HIS A 115 -7.47 3.51 -9.07
C HIS A 115 -7.59 2.10 -9.61
N SER A 116 -6.89 1.81 -10.69
CA SER A 116 -7.01 0.57 -11.45
C SER A 116 -5.72 0.26 -12.20
N SER A 117 -5.68 -0.89 -12.85
CA SER A 117 -4.56 -1.30 -13.70
C SER A 117 -5.07 -1.93 -14.99
N LEU A 118 -4.50 -1.54 -16.12
CA LEU A 118 -4.78 -2.17 -17.41
C LEU A 118 -4.37 -3.64 -17.42
N GLU A 119 -3.29 -3.99 -16.71
CA GLU A 119 -2.84 -5.37 -16.56
C GLU A 119 -3.93 -6.24 -15.94
N HIS A 120 -4.64 -5.73 -14.93
CA HIS A 120 -5.75 -6.44 -14.30
C HIS A 120 -6.92 -6.62 -15.27
N LEU A 121 -7.30 -5.57 -15.98
CA LEU A 121 -8.37 -5.63 -16.99
C LEU A 121 -8.04 -6.63 -18.09
N PHE A 122 -6.85 -6.57 -18.64
CA PHE A 122 -6.43 -7.48 -19.71
C PHE A 122 -6.42 -8.92 -19.22
N LYS A 123 -5.99 -9.17 -17.99
CA LYS A 123 -6.05 -10.51 -17.39
C LYS A 123 -7.48 -11.01 -17.23
N LEU A 124 -8.41 -10.17 -16.84
CA LEU A 124 -9.83 -10.54 -16.76
C LEU A 124 -10.37 -10.92 -18.14
N CYS A 125 -9.98 -10.22 -19.20
CA CYS A 125 -10.35 -10.56 -20.57
C CYS A 125 -9.75 -11.92 -20.98
N ASP A 126 -8.52 -12.22 -20.60
CA ASP A 126 -7.88 -13.50 -20.83
C ASP A 126 -8.65 -14.64 -20.14
N ILE A 127 -9.11 -14.39 -18.91
CA ILE A 127 -9.90 -15.38 -18.16
C ILE A 127 -11.25 -15.61 -18.84
N SER A 128 -11.94 -14.55 -19.30
CA SER A 128 -13.17 -14.71 -20.08
C SER A 128 -12.96 -15.58 -21.31
N ALA A 129 -11.87 -15.38 -22.04
CA ALA A 129 -11.53 -16.20 -23.20
C ALA A 129 -11.29 -17.66 -22.80
N ALA A 130 -10.57 -17.91 -21.70
CA ALA A 130 -10.33 -19.26 -21.18
C ALA A 130 -11.62 -19.98 -20.80
N TYR A 131 -12.63 -19.26 -20.32
CA TYR A 131 -13.95 -19.83 -20.00
C TYR A 131 -14.90 -19.86 -21.20
N GLY A 132 -14.52 -19.33 -22.36
CA GLY A 132 -15.36 -19.28 -23.56
C GLY A 132 -16.54 -18.32 -23.44
N LEU A 133 -16.40 -17.23 -22.70
CA LEU A 133 -17.44 -16.24 -22.45
C LEU A 133 -17.48 -15.16 -23.54
N ASP A 134 -18.06 -15.46 -24.70
CA ASP A 134 -18.14 -14.51 -25.82
C ASP A 134 -19.00 -13.28 -25.51
N ASN A 135 -19.94 -13.38 -24.57
CA ASN A 135 -20.80 -12.32 -24.09
C ASN A 135 -20.12 -11.52 -22.93
N THR A 136 -18.88 -11.14 -23.13
CA THR A 136 -18.11 -10.27 -22.24
C THR A 136 -18.13 -8.84 -22.76
N TYR A 137 -18.39 -7.89 -21.87
CA TYR A 137 -18.52 -6.46 -22.22
C TYR A 137 -17.67 -5.63 -21.28
N VAL A 138 -16.96 -4.64 -21.81
CA VAL A 138 -16.14 -3.72 -21.02
C VAL A 138 -16.78 -2.34 -21.03
N HIS A 139 -16.99 -1.79 -19.86
CA HIS A 139 -17.48 -0.43 -19.64
C HIS A 139 -16.31 0.42 -19.18
N CYS A 140 -15.80 1.28 -20.07
CA CYS A 140 -14.57 2.03 -19.89
C CYS A 140 -14.83 3.38 -19.26
N PHE A 141 -14.21 3.66 -18.11
CA PHE A 141 -14.17 4.99 -17.54
C PHE A 141 -12.85 5.66 -17.94
N MET A 142 -12.93 6.90 -18.46
CA MET A 142 -11.77 7.60 -19.01
C MET A 142 -11.15 8.49 -17.94
N ASP A 143 -9.81 8.52 -17.90
CA ASP A 143 -9.03 9.14 -16.83
C ASP A 143 -8.79 10.65 -17.06
N GLY A 144 -7.74 11.02 -17.70
CA GLY A 144 -7.37 12.41 -17.97
C GLY A 144 -7.00 13.25 -16.74
N ARG A 145 -6.97 12.62 -15.55
CA ARG A 145 -6.60 13.26 -14.28
C ARG A 145 -5.30 12.71 -13.71
N ASP A 146 -5.16 11.39 -13.69
CA ASP A 146 -3.94 10.69 -13.29
C ASP A 146 -3.04 10.39 -14.51
N THR A 147 -3.53 10.68 -15.70
CA THR A 147 -2.86 10.54 -16.98
C THR A 147 -3.11 11.77 -17.85
N ASP A 148 -2.36 11.90 -18.94
CA ASP A 148 -2.56 12.98 -19.92
C ASP A 148 -4.03 13.03 -20.39
N PRO A 149 -4.65 14.23 -20.48
CA PRO A 149 -6.08 14.38 -20.83
C PRO A 149 -6.47 13.81 -22.20
N ARG A 150 -5.54 13.52 -23.08
CA ARG A 150 -5.77 12.95 -24.42
C ARG A 150 -5.14 11.58 -24.63
N SER A 151 -4.68 10.95 -23.56
CA SER A 151 -4.06 9.61 -23.61
C SER A 151 -5.09 8.47 -23.74
N GLY A 152 -6.33 8.72 -23.38
CA GLY A 152 -7.38 7.70 -23.33
C GLY A 152 -7.66 7.00 -24.67
N LYS A 153 -7.55 7.71 -25.79
CA LYS A 153 -7.71 7.12 -27.13
C LYS A 153 -6.76 5.95 -27.34
N GLY A 154 -5.50 6.10 -26.92
CA GLY A 154 -4.50 5.03 -27.00
C GLY A 154 -4.85 3.83 -26.13
N PHE A 155 -5.33 4.06 -24.93
CA PHE A 155 -5.76 2.98 -24.02
C PHE A 155 -6.96 2.22 -24.59
N ILE A 156 -7.94 2.92 -25.17
CA ILE A 156 -9.09 2.29 -25.83
C ILE A 156 -8.64 1.46 -27.04
N ALA A 157 -7.71 1.98 -27.85
CA ALA A 157 -7.16 1.24 -28.99
C ALA A 157 -6.43 -0.03 -28.55
N ASP A 158 -5.62 0.04 -27.48
CA ASP A 158 -4.92 -1.11 -26.91
C ASP A 158 -5.91 -2.16 -26.37
N LEU A 159 -6.97 -1.71 -25.70
CA LEU A 159 -8.02 -2.60 -25.21
C LEU A 159 -8.77 -3.29 -26.37
N GLU A 160 -9.14 -2.55 -27.41
CA GLU A 160 -9.78 -3.14 -28.60
C GLU A 160 -8.91 -4.22 -29.23
N LYS A 161 -7.61 -3.98 -29.33
CA LYS A 161 -6.64 -4.94 -29.84
C LYS A 161 -6.58 -6.20 -28.97
N HIS A 162 -6.58 -6.02 -27.65
CA HIS A 162 -6.56 -7.14 -26.69
C HIS A 162 -7.85 -7.97 -26.75
N LEU A 163 -9.00 -7.33 -26.84
CA LEU A 163 -10.29 -7.98 -26.97
C LEU A 163 -10.40 -8.78 -28.28
N ALA A 164 -9.88 -8.24 -29.38
CA ALA A 164 -9.83 -8.94 -30.66
C ALA A 164 -8.97 -10.23 -30.59
N ALA A 165 -7.93 -10.23 -29.78
CA ALA A 165 -7.06 -11.38 -29.55
C ALA A 165 -7.61 -12.37 -28.50
N THR A 166 -8.59 -11.97 -27.71
CA THR A 166 -9.20 -12.75 -26.65
C THR A 166 -10.70 -12.96 -26.87
N THR A 167 -11.55 -12.20 -26.20
CA THR A 167 -13.00 -12.22 -26.38
C THR A 167 -13.64 -10.94 -25.84
N GLY A 168 -14.84 -10.64 -26.30
CA GLY A 168 -15.64 -9.53 -25.79
C GLY A 168 -15.54 -8.25 -26.59
N ARG A 169 -16.28 -7.25 -26.14
CA ARG A 169 -16.40 -5.94 -26.82
C ARG A 169 -16.48 -4.82 -25.79
N ILE A 170 -15.99 -3.64 -26.15
CA ILE A 170 -16.29 -2.41 -25.39
C ILE A 170 -17.76 -2.07 -25.61
N ALA A 171 -18.51 -1.92 -24.53
CA ALA A 171 -19.92 -1.58 -24.58
C ALA A 171 -20.16 -0.07 -24.39
N THR A 172 -19.45 0.56 -23.47
CA THR A 172 -19.60 1.99 -23.16
C THR A 172 -18.25 2.64 -22.88
N VAL A 173 -18.19 3.95 -23.15
CA VAL A 173 -17.05 4.81 -22.80
C VAL A 173 -17.61 6.09 -22.17
N ILE A 174 -17.14 6.44 -21.00
CA ILE A 174 -17.58 7.65 -20.28
C ILE A 174 -16.45 8.19 -19.40
N GLY A 175 -16.36 9.50 -19.25
CA GLY A 175 -15.38 10.14 -18.38
C GLY A 175 -15.59 9.86 -16.90
N ARG A 176 -14.51 9.78 -16.15
CA ARG A 176 -14.51 9.53 -14.70
C ARG A 176 -15.25 10.61 -13.91
N TYR A 177 -15.37 11.81 -14.45
CA TYR A 177 -16.14 12.88 -13.85
C TYR A 177 -17.57 12.43 -13.50
N TYR A 178 -18.16 11.58 -14.34
CA TYR A 178 -19.48 11.02 -14.14
C TYR A 178 -19.47 9.69 -13.39
N ALA A 179 -18.64 8.76 -13.84
CA ALA A 179 -18.67 7.37 -13.37
C ALA A 179 -17.94 7.16 -12.02
N MET A 180 -17.05 8.07 -11.66
CA MET A 180 -16.21 7.94 -10.48
C MET A 180 -16.33 9.15 -9.55
N ASP A 181 -17.53 9.68 -9.42
CA ASP A 181 -17.82 10.71 -8.42
C ASP A 181 -17.64 10.16 -7.00
N ARG A 182 -17.31 11.03 -6.05
CA ARG A 182 -17.21 10.69 -4.62
C ARG A 182 -17.85 11.74 -3.71
N ASP A 183 -18.51 12.72 -4.30
CA ASP A 183 -19.07 13.88 -3.60
C ASP A 183 -20.61 13.86 -3.57
N LYS A 184 -21.23 12.68 -3.80
CA LYS A 184 -22.68 12.47 -3.84
C LYS A 184 -23.38 13.37 -4.87
N ARG A 185 -22.71 13.60 -5.98
CA ARG A 185 -23.28 14.27 -7.14
C ARG A 185 -24.08 13.26 -7.94
N TRP A 186 -25.27 12.92 -7.46
CA TRP A 186 -26.10 11.86 -8.04
C TRP A 186 -26.51 12.15 -9.48
N GLU A 187 -26.61 13.44 -9.87
CA GLU A 187 -26.85 13.85 -11.25
C GLU A 187 -25.74 13.38 -12.21
N ARG A 188 -24.50 13.32 -11.72
CA ARG A 188 -23.36 12.79 -12.50
C ARG A 188 -23.42 11.26 -12.56
N VAL A 189 -23.65 10.64 -11.43
CA VAL A 189 -23.74 9.18 -11.30
C VAL A 189 -24.88 8.65 -12.16
N LYS A 190 -26.00 9.36 -12.22
CA LYS A 190 -27.14 9.03 -13.07
C LYS A 190 -26.77 8.92 -14.56
N ILE A 191 -25.93 9.81 -15.05
CA ILE A 191 -25.46 9.79 -16.45
C ILE A 191 -24.68 8.49 -16.72
N ALA A 192 -23.82 8.08 -15.81
CA ALA A 192 -23.09 6.80 -15.91
C ALA A 192 -24.03 5.61 -15.78
N TYR A 193 -24.92 5.62 -14.80
CA TYR A 193 -25.93 4.59 -14.59
C TYR A 193 -26.78 4.36 -15.86
N ASP A 194 -27.28 5.43 -16.46
CA ASP A 194 -28.07 5.33 -17.67
C ASP A 194 -27.32 4.78 -18.87
N ALA A 195 -26.03 5.09 -19.00
CA ALA A 195 -25.22 4.51 -20.04
C ALA A 195 -25.03 2.98 -19.84
N LEU A 196 -24.79 2.57 -18.61
CA LEU A 196 -24.53 1.17 -18.25
C LEU A 196 -25.79 0.29 -18.33
N VAL A 197 -26.91 0.82 -17.87
CA VAL A 197 -28.15 0.04 -17.69
C VAL A 197 -29.14 0.28 -18.82
N ASN A 198 -29.32 1.52 -19.25
CA ASN A 198 -30.37 1.94 -20.18
C ASN A 198 -29.88 2.26 -21.60
N GLY A 199 -28.56 2.17 -21.83
CA GLY A 199 -27.98 2.44 -23.14
C GLY A 199 -28.17 3.89 -23.59
N ILE A 200 -28.23 4.84 -22.66
CA ILE A 200 -28.37 6.26 -22.94
C ILE A 200 -26.99 6.91 -23.10
N GLY A 201 -26.71 7.33 -24.30
CA GLY A 201 -25.47 7.99 -24.67
C GLY A 201 -25.41 8.18 -26.18
N GLU A 202 -24.37 8.86 -26.65
CA GLU A 202 -24.12 8.98 -28.08
C GLU A 202 -23.75 7.62 -28.66
N ARG A 203 -24.43 7.22 -29.73
CA ARG A 203 -24.24 5.89 -30.35
C ARG A 203 -23.05 5.89 -31.29
N SER A 204 -22.25 4.86 -31.23
CA SER A 204 -21.11 4.65 -32.12
C SER A 204 -20.83 3.15 -32.32
N SER A 205 -20.37 2.78 -33.50
CA SER A 205 -19.88 1.44 -33.77
C SER A 205 -18.36 1.31 -33.56
N ASP A 206 -17.68 2.42 -33.34
CA ASP A 206 -16.23 2.50 -33.16
C ASP A 206 -15.87 3.39 -31.98
N MET A 207 -15.36 2.81 -30.91
CA MET A 207 -15.08 3.55 -29.67
C MET A 207 -13.81 4.40 -29.78
N VAL A 208 -12.84 4.04 -30.62
CA VAL A 208 -11.65 4.86 -30.85
C VAL A 208 -12.04 6.15 -31.58
N GLU A 209 -12.87 6.04 -32.62
CA GLU A 209 -13.41 7.21 -33.33
C GLU A 209 -14.27 8.08 -32.42
N ALA A 210 -15.08 7.46 -31.54
CA ALA A 210 -15.90 8.17 -30.58
C ALA A 210 -15.08 9.05 -29.66
N VAL A 211 -13.97 8.54 -29.13
CA VAL A 211 -13.05 9.31 -28.29
C VAL A 211 -12.39 10.44 -29.09
N GLN A 212 -11.96 10.18 -30.32
CA GLN A 212 -11.39 11.22 -31.18
C GLN A 212 -12.39 12.34 -31.48
N LYS A 213 -13.65 11.97 -31.74
CA LYS A 213 -14.73 12.94 -31.95
C LYS A 213 -14.91 13.84 -30.73
N SER A 214 -14.88 13.27 -29.53
CA SER A 214 -14.95 14.03 -28.28
C SER A 214 -13.80 15.04 -28.18
N TYR A 215 -12.57 14.63 -28.50
CA TYR A 215 -11.42 15.54 -28.53
C TYR A 215 -11.57 16.68 -29.54
N ASP A 216 -12.10 16.36 -30.71
CA ASP A 216 -12.34 17.35 -31.75
C ASP A 216 -13.38 18.41 -31.31
N GLU A 217 -14.28 18.03 -30.44
CA GLU A 217 -15.27 18.92 -29.82
C GLU A 217 -14.73 19.62 -28.55
N GLY A 218 -13.46 19.41 -28.20
CA GLY A 218 -12.80 20.04 -27.07
C GLY A 218 -13.07 19.36 -25.72
N VAL A 219 -13.64 18.16 -25.71
CA VAL A 219 -13.93 17.40 -24.48
C VAL A 219 -12.92 16.28 -24.34
N THR A 220 -12.06 16.41 -23.32
CA THR A 220 -10.98 15.46 -23.06
C THR A 220 -11.41 14.37 -22.06
N ASP A 221 -10.56 13.41 -21.79
CA ASP A 221 -10.86 12.12 -21.15
C ASP A 221 -11.75 12.23 -19.91
N GLU A 222 -11.36 13.03 -18.93
CA GLU A 222 -12.09 13.12 -17.64
C GLU A 222 -13.57 13.46 -17.82
N PHE A 223 -13.88 14.27 -18.81
CA PHE A 223 -15.22 14.86 -19.03
C PHE A 223 -15.98 14.25 -20.20
N ILE A 224 -15.49 13.18 -20.81
CA ILE A 224 -16.15 12.54 -21.96
C ILE A 224 -17.56 12.13 -21.56
N LYS A 225 -18.54 12.65 -22.33
CA LYS A 225 -19.95 12.26 -22.20
C LYS A 225 -20.13 10.83 -22.72
N PRO A 226 -21.13 10.10 -22.24
CA PRO A 226 -21.24 8.68 -22.54
C PRO A 226 -21.40 8.40 -24.04
N PHE A 227 -20.61 7.43 -24.51
CA PHE A 227 -20.78 6.77 -25.79
C PHE A 227 -21.24 5.33 -25.54
N VAL A 228 -22.21 4.89 -26.30
CA VAL A 228 -22.76 3.54 -26.24
C VAL A 228 -22.52 2.85 -27.58
N ARG A 229 -21.85 1.67 -27.52
CA ARG A 229 -21.63 0.88 -28.73
C ARG A 229 -22.93 0.30 -29.23
N ILE A 230 -23.16 0.37 -30.54
CA ILE A 230 -24.31 -0.22 -31.22
C ILE A 230 -23.89 -1.38 -32.11
N ASP A 231 -24.80 -2.33 -32.31
CA ASP A 231 -24.68 -3.41 -33.24
C ASP A 231 -25.08 -2.99 -34.68
N GLU A 232 -25.12 -3.97 -35.59
CA GLU A 232 -25.52 -3.75 -36.99
C GLU A 232 -26.95 -3.24 -37.13
N ASN A 233 -27.81 -3.52 -36.14
CA ASN A 233 -29.21 -3.08 -36.12
C ASN A 233 -29.40 -1.74 -35.39
N GLY A 234 -28.32 -1.08 -34.99
CA GLY A 234 -28.36 0.17 -34.25
C GLY A 234 -28.74 0.02 -32.78
N GLN A 235 -28.70 -1.19 -32.23
CA GLN A 235 -29.09 -1.42 -30.84
C GLN A 235 -27.85 -1.42 -29.93
N PRO A 236 -27.97 -0.84 -28.70
CA PRO A 236 -26.91 -0.90 -27.73
C PRO A 236 -26.47 -2.35 -27.41
N VAL A 237 -25.16 -2.58 -27.37
CA VAL A 237 -24.62 -3.88 -26.97
C VAL A 237 -24.18 -3.83 -25.50
N GLY A 238 -24.33 -4.94 -24.80
CA GLY A 238 -23.73 -5.12 -23.49
C GLY A 238 -24.32 -4.28 -22.37
N MET A 239 -25.60 -3.97 -22.41
CA MET A 239 -26.27 -3.35 -21.26
C MET A 239 -26.31 -4.33 -20.09
N ILE A 240 -26.12 -3.79 -18.89
CA ILE A 240 -26.20 -4.59 -17.66
C ILE A 240 -27.66 -5.01 -17.42
N ARG A 241 -27.87 -6.33 -17.33
CA ARG A 241 -29.18 -6.94 -17.13
C ARG A 241 -29.24 -7.63 -15.77
N PRO A 242 -30.48 -7.81 -15.21
CA PRO A 242 -30.62 -8.61 -13.99
C PRO A 242 -29.95 -9.96 -14.09
N ASN A 243 -29.29 -10.36 -13.02
CA ASN A 243 -28.53 -11.62 -12.87
C ASN A 243 -27.21 -11.69 -13.63
N ASP A 244 -26.83 -10.65 -14.37
CA ASP A 244 -25.51 -10.59 -14.99
C ASP A 244 -24.39 -10.56 -13.94
N VAL A 245 -23.19 -10.95 -14.36
CA VAL A 245 -21.98 -10.79 -13.55
C VAL A 245 -21.35 -9.45 -13.88
N VAL A 246 -21.04 -8.67 -12.84
CA VAL A 246 -20.31 -7.40 -12.96
C VAL A 246 -19.06 -7.48 -12.11
N ILE A 247 -17.91 -7.23 -12.70
CA ILE A 247 -16.64 -7.07 -11.99
C ILE A 247 -16.20 -5.62 -12.12
N PHE A 248 -16.22 -4.88 -11.01
CA PHE A 248 -15.65 -3.55 -10.93
C PHE A 248 -14.16 -3.72 -10.60
N PHE A 249 -13.27 -3.47 -11.57
CA PHE A 249 -11.84 -3.79 -11.42
C PHE A 249 -11.00 -2.69 -10.79
N ASN A 250 -11.58 -1.58 -10.33
CA ASN A 250 -10.88 -0.61 -9.51
C ASN A 250 -10.49 -1.25 -8.17
N TYR A 251 -9.24 -1.11 -7.77
CA TYR A 251 -8.76 -1.61 -6.47
C TYR A 251 -8.79 -0.54 -5.38
N ARG A 252 -8.94 0.74 -5.72
CA ARG A 252 -9.13 1.83 -4.76
C ARG A 252 -10.61 2.09 -4.56
N ASN A 253 -11.02 2.26 -3.30
CA ASN A 253 -12.42 2.23 -2.91
C ASN A 253 -13.18 3.56 -3.06
N ASP A 254 -12.53 4.71 -2.84
CA ASP A 254 -13.21 5.99 -2.62
C ASP A 254 -14.12 6.43 -3.77
N ARG A 255 -13.72 6.17 -5.02
CA ARG A 255 -14.50 6.53 -6.22
C ARG A 255 -15.26 5.37 -6.85
N ALA A 256 -15.25 4.21 -6.22
CA ALA A 256 -16.00 3.04 -6.67
C ALA A 256 -17.31 2.85 -5.90
N LYS A 257 -17.52 3.56 -4.80
CA LYS A 257 -18.67 3.37 -3.91
C LYS A 257 -20.00 3.75 -4.53
N GLU A 258 -20.10 4.90 -5.18
CA GLU A 258 -21.40 5.46 -5.59
C GLU A 258 -22.08 4.65 -6.68
N LEU A 259 -21.37 4.22 -7.72
CA LEU A 259 -21.94 3.28 -8.70
C LEU A 259 -22.36 1.96 -8.07
N THR A 260 -21.54 1.45 -7.15
CA THR A 260 -21.88 0.21 -6.44
C THR A 260 -23.18 0.37 -5.63
N VAL A 261 -23.34 1.52 -4.96
CA VAL A 261 -24.57 1.84 -4.21
C VAL A 261 -25.80 1.81 -5.12
N VAL A 262 -25.79 2.54 -6.22
CA VAL A 262 -26.97 2.68 -7.07
C VAL A 262 -27.30 1.43 -7.87
N LEU A 263 -26.32 0.57 -8.12
CA LEU A 263 -26.54 -0.70 -8.82
C LEU A 263 -26.98 -1.82 -7.87
N THR A 264 -26.57 -1.81 -6.59
CA THR A 264 -26.72 -2.98 -5.72
C THR A 264 -27.23 -2.72 -4.31
N GLN A 265 -27.11 -1.52 -3.76
CA GLN A 265 -27.35 -1.29 -2.33
C GLN A 265 -28.60 -0.49 -2.02
N GLU A 266 -28.84 0.59 -2.72
CA GLU A 266 -29.88 1.54 -2.37
C GLU A 266 -30.64 2.03 -3.60
N ASP A 267 -31.95 1.82 -3.60
CA ASP A 267 -32.85 2.43 -4.60
C ASP A 267 -32.90 3.93 -4.40
N MET A 268 -32.76 4.66 -5.47
CA MET A 268 -32.86 6.11 -5.50
C MET A 268 -33.93 6.55 -6.57
N PRO A 269 -35.24 6.28 -6.33
CA PRO A 269 -36.27 6.58 -7.32
C PRO A 269 -36.38 8.06 -7.65
N ALA A 270 -36.13 8.95 -6.68
CA ALA A 270 -36.08 10.38 -6.90
C ALA A 270 -35.03 10.82 -7.91
N GLU A 271 -33.92 10.05 -8.00
CA GLU A 271 -32.81 10.29 -8.94
C GLU A 271 -32.96 9.42 -10.21
N GLY A 272 -33.99 8.59 -10.29
CA GLY A 272 -34.22 7.69 -11.43
C GLY A 272 -33.26 6.52 -11.50
N MET A 273 -32.71 6.11 -10.39
CA MET A 273 -31.79 4.96 -10.30
C MET A 273 -32.38 3.88 -9.41
N HIS A 274 -32.27 2.63 -9.85
CA HIS A 274 -32.81 1.47 -9.16
C HIS A 274 -31.75 0.37 -9.10
N THR A 275 -31.68 -0.31 -7.96
CA THR A 275 -30.87 -1.51 -7.84
C THR A 275 -31.47 -2.66 -8.63
N MET A 276 -30.64 -3.62 -9.00
CA MET A 276 -31.07 -4.85 -9.64
C MET A 276 -30.30 -6.05 -9.06
N PRO A 277 -30.85 -7.26 -9.14
CA PRO A 277 -30.10 -8.44 -8.72
C PRO A 277 -28.95 -8.67 -9.69
N LEU A 278 -27.73 -8.65 -9.16
CA LEU A 278 -26.50 -8.86 -9.91
C LEU A 278 -25.56 -9.81 -9.15
N TYR A 279 -24.79 -10.58 -9.87
CA TYR A 279 -23.61 -11.20 -9.32
C TYR A 279 -22.48 -10.16 -9.39
N TYR A 280 -22.37 -9.34 -8.34
CA TYR A 280 -21.51 -8.16 -8.35
C TYR A 280 -20.24 -8.41 -7.57
N CYS A 281 -19.10 -8.21 -8.24
CA CYS A 281 -17.77 -8.39 -7.67
C CYS A 281 -17.03 -7.06 -7.57
N CYS A 282 -16.53 -6.77 -6.38
CA CYS A 282 -15.58 -5.69 -6.16
C CYS A 282 -14.17 -6.25 -6.19
N MET A 283 -13.25 -5.60 -6.89
CA MET A 283 -11.84 -6.05 -6.90
C MET A 283 -11.26 -6.13 -5.49
N THR A 284 -11.58 -5.14 -4.67
CA THR A 284 -11.20 -5.03 -3.25
C THR A 284 -12.43 -4.58 -2.45
N PRO A 285 -12.41 -4.62 -1.11
CA PRO A 285 -13.51 -4.11 -0.30
C PRO A 285 -13.71 -2.60 -0.51
N TYR A 286 -14.92 -2.19 -0.90
CA TYR A 286 -15.22 -0.77 -1.10
C TYR A 286 -15.81 -0.11 0.13
N ASP A 287 -16.70 -0.80 0.84
CA ASP A 287 -17.31 -0.32 2.06
C ASP A 287 -17.77 -1.52 2.92
N ALA A 288 -17.42 -1.50 4.19
CA ALA A 288 -17.79 -2.57 5.12
C ALA A 288 -19.32 -2.71 5.32
N LYS A 289 -20.08 -1.66 4.98
CA LYS A 289 -21.55 -1.66 5.09
C LYS A 289 -22.26 -2.32 3.90
N PHE A 290 -21.55 -2.55 2.80
CA PHE A 290 -22.16 -3.19 1.62
C PHE A 290 -22.47 -4.65 1.89
N THR A 291 -23.62 -5.10 1.41
CA THR A 291 -24.11 -6.46 1.58
C THR A 291 -24.37 -7.14 0.24
N GLY A 292 -24.29 -8.47 0.20
CA GLY A 292 -24.61 -9.27 -0.98
C GLY A 292 -23.61 -9.16 -2.14
N LEU A 293 -22.42 -8.68 -1.88
CA LEU A 293 -21.35 -8.51 -2.86
C LEU A 293 -20.26 -9.55 -2.69
N HIS A 294 -19.54 -9.81 -3.78
CA HIS A 294 -18.37 -10.68 -3.80
C HIS A 294 -17.11 -9.83 -3.87
N ILE A 295 -16.09 -10.18 -3.11
CA ILE A 295 -14.82 -9.47 -3.09
C ILE A 295 -13.75 -10.41 -3.62
N LEU A 296 -13.08 -10.01 -4.71
CA LEU A 296 -12.09 -10.86 -5.36
C LEU A 296 -10.79 -10.95 -4.57
N PHE A 297 -10.33 -9.81 -4.03
CA PHE A 297 -9.14 -9.71 -3.19
C PHE A 297 -9.52 -9.00 -1.89
N ASP A 298 -9.92 -9.81 -0.92
CA ASP A 298 -10.35 -9.28 0.37
C ASP A 298 -9.14 -8.84 1.20
N LYS A 299 -9.42 -8.02 2.22
CA LYS A 299 -8.43 -7.57 3.15
C LYS A 299 -7.92 -8.77 3.95
N GLU A 300 -6.63 -9.06 3.85
CA GLU A 300 -6.01 -10.13 4.61
C GLU A 300 -5.72 -9.68 6.04
N ASN A 301 -6.05 -10.53 7.00
CA ASN A 301 -5.53 -10.40 8.35
C ASN A 301 -4.03 -10.72 8.31
N VAL A 302 -3.27 -10.11 9.21
CA VAL A 302 -1.84 -10.38 9.38
C VAL A 302 -1.66 -11.12 10.71
N PRO A 303 -1.94 -12.46 10.74
CA PRO A 303 -1.82 -13.23 11.96
C PRO A 303 -0.36 -13.46 12.34
N ASN A 304 -0.14 -13.70 13.63
CA ASN A 304 1.19 -13.99 14.18
C ASN A 304 2.25 -12.96 13.80
N THR A 305 1.91 -11.66 13.92
CA THR A 305 2.93 -10.62 14.02
C THR A 305 3.81 -10.91 15.24
N ILE A 306 4.99 -10.33 15.32
CA ILE A 306 5.88 -10.56 16.47
C ILE A 306 5.18 -10.24 17.79
N GLY A 307 4.36 -9.18 17.84
CA GLY A 307 3.61 -8.83 19.05
C GLY A 307 2.59 -9.89 19.45
N GLU A 308 1.80 -10.38 18.51
CA GLU A 308 0.84 -11.45 18.77
C GLU A 308 1.53 -12.74 19.17
N TYR A 309 2.60 -13.10 18.48
CA TYR A 309 3.31 -14.35 18.71
C TYR A 309 3.97 -14.40 20.10
N VAL A 310 4.69 -13.36 20.50
CA VAL A 310 5.30 -13.32 21.84
C VAL A 310 4.24 -13.28 22.95
N SER A 311 3.10 -12.63 22.69
CA SER A 311 1.95 -12.65 23.61
C SER A 311 1.38 -14.06 23.81
N LYS A 312 1.21 -14.82 22.73
CA LYS A 312 0.76 -16.21 22.76
C LYS A 312 1.68 -17.12 23.57
N LEU A 313 2.96 -16.80 23.59
CA LEU A 313 3.96 -17.53 24.38
C LEU A 313 4.02 -17.10 25.85
N GLY A 314 3.15 -16.18 26.26
CA GLY A 314 3.12 -15.68 27.63
C GLY A 314 4.24 -14.71 27.96
N LEU A 315 4.93 -14.16 26.98
CA LEU A 315 6.03 -13.21 27.15
C LEU A 315 5.52 -11.79 27.29
N ARG A 316 6.32 -10.93 27.89
CA ARG A 316 6.00 -9.52 28.12
C ARG A 316 6.72 -8.63 27.12
N GLN A 317 6.05 -7.59 26.66
CA GLN A 317 6.59 -6.67 25.68
C GLN A 317 6.26 -5.21 25.96
N LEU A 318 7.13 -4.32 25.50
CA LEU A 318 6.97 -2.87 25.60
C LEU A 318 7.08 -2.24 24.21
N ARG A 319 6.21 -1.28 23.95
CA ARG A 319 6.26 -0.39 22.79
C ARG A 319 6.46 1.04 23.28
N ILE A 320 7.41 1.75 22.72
CA ILE A 320 7.72 3.12 23.13
C ILE A 320 8.09 3.99 21.95
N ALA A 321 7.45 5.14 21.85
CA ALA A 321 7.73 6.17 20.86
C ALA A 321 7.10 7.49 21.28
N GLU A 322 7.50 8.58 20.63
CA GLU A 322 6.78 9.84 20.74
C GLU A 322 5.56 9.87 19.80
N THR A 323 4.67 10.86 20.00
CA THR A 323 3.36 10.95 19.34
C THR A 323 3.39 10.68 17.84
N GLU A 324 4.34 11.25 17.12
CA GLU A 324 4.43 11.15 15.65
C GLU A 324 4.64 9.72 15.16
N LYS A 325 5.23 8.86 15.99
CA LYS A 325 5.55 7.47 15.63
C LYS A 325 4.93 6.41 16.54
N TYR A 326 4.08 6.85 17.46
CA TYR A 326 3.41 5.91 18.37
C TYR A 326 2.56 4.88 17.63
N ALA A 327 1.75 5.32 16.66
CA ALA A 327 0.94 4.41 15.85
C ALA A 327 1.79 3.39 15.07
N HIS A 328 3.01 3.76 14.70
CA HIS A 328 3.90 2.89 13.92
C HIS A 328 4.40 1.71 14.75
N VAL A 329 4.78 1.93 16.00
CA VAL A 329 5.22 0.85 16.89
C VAL A 329 4.07 0.08 17.56
N THR A 330 2.83 0.48 17.36
CA THR A 330 1.63 -0.15 17.92
C THR A 330 0.73 -0.69 16.82
N PHE A 331 -0.13 0.13 16.25
CA PHE A 331 -1.10 -0.26 15.22
C PHE A 331 -0.45 -0.95 14.01
N PHE A 332 0.53 -0.31 13.37
CA PHE A 332 1.16 -0.86 12.16
C PHE A 332 2.02 -2.09 12.48
N LEU A 333 2.80 -2.05 13.53
CA LEU A 333 3.62 -3.18 13.93
C LEU A 333 2.76 -4.41 14.30
N ASN A 334 1.56 -4.18 14.80
CA ASN A 334 0.58 -5.23 15.13
C ASN A 334 -0.31 -5.65 13.96
N GLY A 335 0.03 -5.25 12.75
CA GLY A 335 -0.71 -5.68 11.56
C GLY A 335 -2.05 -5.01 11.36
N GLY A 336 -2.26 -3.80 11.92
CA GLY A 336 -3.52 -3.06 11.84
C GLY A 336 -4.44 -3.27 13.04
N ARG A 337 -3.90 -3.68 14.17
CA ARG A 337 -4.65 -3.86 15.43
C ARG A 337 -4.37 -2.71 16.40
N GLU A 338 -5.43 -2.05 16.85
CA GLU A 338 -5.37 -0.96 17.84
C GLU A 338 -5.15 -1.48 19.26
N ALA A 339 -5.89 -2.53 19.66
CA ALA A 339 -5.85 -3.03 21.02
C ALA A 339 -4.52 -3.72 21.34
N GLU A 340 -4.07 -3.55 22.57
CA GLU A 340 -2.90 -4.24 23.08
C GLU A 340 -3.11 -5.75 23.10
N PHE A 341 -2.04 -6.50 22.88
CA PHE A 341 -2.01 -7.93 23.17
C PHE A 341 -1.83 -8.15 24.67
N GLU A 342 -2.19 -9.31 25.17
CA GLU A 342 -1.91 -9.67 26.55
C GLU A 342 -0.40 -9.63 26.82
N GLY A 343 0.01 -8.91 27.86
CA GLY A 343 1.42 -8.72 28.20
C GLY A 343 2.09 -7.57 27.46
N GLU A 344 1.39 -6.85 26.60
CA GLU A 344 1.89 -5.66 25.92
C GLU A 344 1.62 -4.42 26.75
N GLU A 345 2.67 -3.63 27.00
CA GLU A 345 2.58 -2.30 27.60
C GLU A 345 3.10 -1.26 26.62
N ARG A 346 2.60 -0.03 26.75
CA ARG A 346 2.90 1.07 25.82
C ARG A 346 3.28 2.33 26.58
N ILE A 347 4.35 2.98 26.16
CA ILE A 347 4.75 4.29 26.67
C ILE A 347 4.66 5.28 25.50
N LEU A 348 3.75 6.22 25.62
CA LEU A 348 3.61 7.34 24.69
C LEU A 348 4.26 8.58 25.30
N VAL A 349 5.20 9.17 24.58
CA VAL A 349 5.81 10.46 24.93
C VAL A 349 5.27 11.51 23.99
N ALA A 350 4.79 12.64 24.54
CA ALA A 350 4.26 13.70 23.69
C ALA A 350 5.37 14.34 22.85
N SER A 351 5.13 14.48 21.55
CA SER A 351 6.00 15.24 20.67
C SER A 351 5.92 16.73 20.98
N PRO A 352 6.96 17.54 20.69
CA PRO A 352 6.94 18.97 20.95
C PRO A 352 5.79 19.66 20.19
N LYS A 353 5.19 20.65 20.83
CA LYS A 353 4.13 21.47 20.25
C LYS A 353 4.74 22.64 19.50
N GLY A 354 5.17 22.45 18.27
CA GLY A 354 5.71 23.49 17.42
C GLY A 354 5.08 23.45 16.04
N ALA A 355 5.26 24.51 15.27
CA ALA A 355 4.77 24.55 13.89
C ALA A 355 5.49 23.54 13.02
N THR A 356 6.81 23.41 13.20
CA THR A 356 7.67 22.47 12.46
C THR A 356 8.81 21.99 13.37
N TYR A 357 9.35 20.80 13.11
CA TYR A 357 10.36 20.19 13.99
C TYR A 357 11.80 20.67 13.75
N ASP A 358 12.03 21.50 12.74
CA ASP A 358 13.30 22.21 12.58
C ASP A 358 13.58 23.21 13.72
N LEU A 359 12.52 23.65 14.41
CA LEU A 359 12.61 24.52 15.58
C LEU A 359 13.04 23.77 16.85
N GLN A 360 12.85 22.46 16.90
CA GLN A 360 13.26 21.59 18.01
C GLN A 360 13.68 20.21 17.46
N PRO A 361 14.88 20.13 16.84
CA PRO A 361 15.31 18.90 16.15
C PRO A 361 15.50 17.67 17.05
N GLU A 362 15.79 17.86 18.32
CA GLU A 362 15.87 16.77 19.29
C GLU A 362 14.51 16.14 19.55
N MET A 363 13.42 16.83 19.22
CA MET A 363 12.04 16.39 19.46
C MET A 363 11.87 15.89 20.90
N SER A 364 11.28 14.74 21.11
CA SER A 364 11.16 14.12 22.44
C SER A 364 12.10 12.93 22.62
N ALA A 365 13.09 12.76 21.75
CA ALA A 365 14.02 11.63 21.82
C ALA A 365 14.73 11.52 23.20
N PRO A 366 15.20 12.60 23.84
CA PRO A 366 15.80 12.51 25.16
C PRO A 366 14.86 11.90 26.21
N GLU A 367 13.59 12.32 26.24
CA GLU A 367 12.60 11.78 27.17
C GLU A 367 12.28 10.31 26.86
N VAL A 368 12.15 9.96 25.60
CA VAL A 368 11.96 8.56 25.17
C VAL A 368 13.12 7.71 25.63
N ALA A 369 14.36 8.16 25.44
CA ALA A 369 15.56 7.45 25.87
C ALA A 369 15.61 7.30 27.40
N ASP A 370 15.27 8.32 28.16
CA ASP A 370 15.24 8.26 29.62
C ASP A 370 14.22 7.24 30.14
N LYS A 371 13.02 7.29 29.61
CA LYS A 371 11.95 6.36 29.99
C LYS A 371 12.28 4.92 29.62
N LEU A 372 12.88 4.72 28.45
CA LEU A 372 13.29 3.37 28.06
C LEU A 372 14.44 2.85 28.91
N ALA A 373 15.44 3.67 29.21
CA ALA A 373 16.55 3.28 30.10
C ALA A 373 16.01 2.85 31.47
N ALA A 374 15.03 3.56 32.01
CA ALA A 374 14.39 3.19 33.27
C ALA A 374 13.64 1.85 33.14
N ALA A 375 12.89 1.64 32.05
CA ALA A 375 12.19 0.38 31.80
C ALA A 375 13.14 -0.81 31.64
N LEU A 376 14.27 -0.60 30.96
CA LEU A 376 15.32 -1.62 30.83
C LEU A 376 15.88 -2.03 32.21
N GLY A 377 16.04 -1.07 33.10
CA GLY A 377 16.50 -1.33 34.47
C GLY A 377 15.54 -2.20 35.28
N GLU A 378 14.28 -2.20 34.99
CA GLU A 378 13.27 -3.05 35.65
C GLU A 378 13.40 -4.53 35.25
N GLN A 379 14.00 -4.84 34.13
CA GLN A 379 14.18 -6.20 33.58
C GLN A 379 12.85 -6.97 33.47
N LYS A 380 11.76 -6.23 33.19
CA LYS A 380 10.40 -6.75 33.17
C LYS A 380 9.99 -7.34 31.80
N PHE A 381 10.55 -6.84 30.73
CA PHE A 381 10.14 -7.15 29.37
C PHE A 381 11.07 -8.12 28.67
N ASP A 382 10.49 -9.01 27.87
CA ASP A 382 11.24 -9.97 27.04
C ASP A 382 11.51 -9.38 25.65
N PHE A 383 10.59 -8.54 25.13
CA PHE A 383 10.70 -7.88 23.84
C PHE A 383 10.33 -6.40 23.95
N ILE A 384 11.12 -5.54 23.35
CA ILE A 384 10.89 -4.10 23.35
C ILE A 384 11.03 -3.57 21.91
N CYS A 385 10.06 -2.77 21.46
CA CYS A 385 10.17 -2.03 20.19
C CYS A 385 10.13 -0.52 20.47
N LEU A 386 11.19 0.16 20.05
CA LEU A 386 11.43 1.60 20.20
C LEU A 386 11.52 2.24 18.83
N ASN A 387 10.97 3.45 18.67
CA ASN A 387 11.19 4.29 17.51
C ASN A 387 11.70 5.69 17.93
N PHE A 388 12.78 6.15 17.29
CA PHE A 388 13.23 7.53 17.32
C PHE A 388 12.80 8.23 16.02
N ALA A 389 11.96 9.24 16.12
CA ALA A 389 11.27 9.89 15.01
C ALA A 389 12.13 10.91 14.23
N ASN A 390 13.25 11.33 14.78
CA ASN A 390 13.96 12.55 14.39
C ASN A 390 14.43 12.57 12.92
N GLY A 391 15.04 11.49 12.45
CA GLY A 391 15.60 11.44 11.09
C GLY A 391 14.54 11.66 10.02
N ASP A 392 13.35 11.12 10.22
CA ASP A 392 12.22 11.28 9.32
C ASP A 392 11.53 12.64 9.49
N MET A 393 11.10 12.93 10.69
CA MET A 393 10.28 14.12 10.95
C MET A 393 11.05 15.43 10.71
N VAL A 394 12.30 15.52 11.13
CA VAL A 394 13.14 16.67 10.84
C VAL A 394 13.60 16.66 9.38
N GLY A 395 13.84 15.49 8.82
CA GLY A 395 14.16 15.33 7.39
C GLY A 395 13.08 15.92 6.48
N HIS A 396 11.82 15.77 6.82
CA HIS A 396 10.70 16.34 6.06
C HIS A 396 10.67 17.88 6.04
N THR A 397 11.35 18.53 6.96
CA THR A 397 11.42 20.01 6.97
C THR A 397 12.34 20.56 5.88
N GLY A 398 13.28 19.76 5.39
CA GLY A 398 14.28 20.19 4.41
C GLY A 398 15.32 21.17 4.97
N VAL A 399 15.33 21.42 6.26
CA VAL A 399 16.28 22.36 6.91
C VAL A 399 17.55 21.59 7.29
N TYR A 400 18.59 21.73 6.50
CA TYR A 400 19.83 20.97 6.62
C TYR A 400 20.45 21.01 8.02
N GLU A 401 20.62 22.22 8.58
CA GLU A 401 21.22 22.40 9.91
C GLU A 401 20.36 21.78 11.03
N ALA A 402 19.05 21.75 10.87
CA ALA A 402 18.17 21.06 11.80
C ALA A 402 18.35 19.54 11.72
N ILE A 403 18.52 19.00 10.52
CA ILE A 403 18.77 17.57 10.33
C ILE A 403 20.11 17.17 10.96
N VAL A 404 21.14 18.03 10.85
CA VAL A 404 22.44 17.83 11.55
C VAL A 404 22.22 17.67 13.04
N LYS A 405 21.46 18.59 13.64
CA LYS A 405 21.15 18.55 15.09
C LYS A 405 20.32 17.30 15.47
N ALA A 406 19.38 16.93 14.62
CA ALA A 406 18.56 15.73 14.82
C ALA A 406 19.41 14.46 14.83
N VAL A 407 20.34 14.32 13.89
CA VAL A 407 21.27 13.17 13.82
C VAL A 407 22.14 13.08 15.07
N LYS A 408 22.67 14.21 15.53
CA LYS A 408 23.47 14.26 16.76
C LYS A 408 22.66 13.89 18.00
N ALA A 409 21.42 14.36 18.09
CA ALA A 409 20.52 14.04 19.20
C ALA A 409 20.19 12.55 19.24
N VAL A 410 19.89 11.93 18.10
CA VAL A 410 19.64 10.50 17.99
C VAL A 410 20.84 9.71 18.41
N ASP A 411 22.05 10.08 17.97
CA ASP A 411 23.29 9.40 18.34
C ASP A 411 23.47 9.34 19.86
N GLY A 412 23.28 10.44 20.55
CA GLY A 412 23.34 10.49 22.02
C GLY A 412 22.28 9.66 22.71
N CYS A 413 21.07 9.67 22.18
CA CYS A 413 19.96 8.86 22.71
C CYS A 413 20.18 7.35 22.48
N VAL A 414 20.71 6.98 21.32
CA VAL A 414 21.09 5.58 21.03
C VAL A 414 22.16 5.12 22.00
N ALA A 415 23.17 5.94 22.28
CA ALA A 415 24.20 5.61 23.27
C ALA A 415 23.59 5.30 24.63
N LYS A 416 22.70 6.13 25.11
CA LYS A 416 22.02 5.95 26.39
C LYS A 416 21.22 4.65 26.45
N VAL A 417 20.44 4.39 25.43
CA VAL A 417 19.59 3.18 25.36
C VAL A 417 20.43 1.91 25.24
N VAL A 418 21.42 1.89 24.35
CA VAL A 418 22.25 0.70 24.13
C VAL A 418 23.07 0.37 25.37
N GLU A 419 23.66 1.36 26.03
CA GLU A 419 24.42 1.13 27.27
C GLU A 419 23.50 0.62 28.40
N ALA A 420 22.30 1.15 28.54
CA ALA A 420 21.32 0.65 29.50
C ALA A 420 20.88 -0.79 29.18
N ALA A 421 20.67 -1.10 27.89
CA ALA A 421 20.31 -2.44 27.44
C ALA A 421 21.40 -3.46 27.78
N LYS A 422 22.64 -3.13 27.46
CA LYS A 422 23.83 -3.99 27.77
C LYS A 422 23.96 -4.21 29.27
N ALA A 423 23.81 -3.15 30.06
CA ALA A 423 23.93 -3.23 31.53
C ALA A 423 22.84 -4.10 32.17
N ASN A 424 21.70 -4.29 31.50
CA ASN A 424 20.56 -5.04 32.00
C ASN A 424 20.30 -6.38 31.28
N GLY A 425 21.28 -6.87 30.54
CA GLY A 425 21.21 -8.19 29.90
C GLY A 425 20.36 -8.27 28.64
N TYR A 426 20.10 -7.14 27.97
CA TYR A 426 19.41 -7.09 26.68
C TYR A 426 20.37 -7.07 25.52
N GLU A 427 19.99 -7.73 24.45
CA GLU A 427 20.61 -7.56 23.14
C GLU A 427 19.81 -6.54 22.34
N VAL A 428 20.45 -5.86 21.39
CA VAL A 428 19.82 -4.80 20.60
C VAL A 428 19.96 -5.11 19.12
N VAL A 429 18.84 -5.01 18.39
CA VAL A 429 18.80 -4.97 16.93
C VAL A 429 18.46 -3.55 16.53
N MET A 430 19.43 -2.82 16.01
CA MET A 430 19.24 -1.45 15.51
C MET A 430 18.97 -1.49 14.01
N ILE A 431 17.84 -0.93 13.60
CA ILE A 431 17.43 -0.83 12.20
C ILE A 431 16.87 0.56 11.91
N ALA A 432 16.49 0.77 10.67
CA ALA A 432 15.60 1.85 10.25
C ALA A 432 14.49 1.25 9.38
N ASP A 433 13.45 2.04 9.11
CA ASP A 433 12.30 1.60 8.32
C ASP A 433 12.36 2.07 6.87
N HIS A 434 13.04 3.17 6.62
CA HIS A 434 13.35 3.76 5.30
C HIS A 434 14.42 4.84 5.48
N GLY A 435 14.94 5.37 4.38
CA GLY A 435 15.84 6.52 4.40
C GLY A 435 15.09 7.85 4.27
N ASN A 436 15.70 8.91 4.79
CA ASN A 436 15.29 10.31 4.64
C ASN A 436 16.48 11.24 4.92
N ALA A 437 17.02 11.24 6.14
CA ALA A 437 18.15 12.11 6.54
C ALA A 437 19.45 11.82 5.77
N ASP A 438 19.53 10.69 5.10
CA ASP A 438 20.63 10.27 4.24
C ASP A 438 20.59 10.89 2.84
N ASN A 439 19.54 11.66 2.51
CA ASN A 439 19.38 12.33 1.22
C ASN A 439 18.57 13.64 1.38
N ALA A 440 19.19 14.63 2.00
CA ALA A 440 18.54 15.89 2.34
C ALA A 440 18.61 16.97 1.24
N VAL A 441 19.39 16.75 0.17
CA VAL A 441 19.60 17.71 -0.91
C VAL A 441 19.40 17.05 -2.26
N ASN A 442 18.57 17.66 -3.11
CA ASN A 442 18.38 17.23 -4.49
C ASN A 442 19.62 17.53 -5.35
N ALA A 443 19.69 16.88 -6.52
CA ALA A 443 20.81 17.08 -7.49
C ALA A 443 20.96 18.54 -7.92
N ASP A 444 19.88 19.32 -7.94
CA ASP A 444 19.89 20.75 -8.28
C ASP A 444 20.24 21.67 -7.08
N GLY A 445 20.55 21.11 -5.93
CA GLY A 445 20.88 21.83 -4.72
C GLY A 445 19.70 22.29 -3.86
N THR A 446 18.46 22.02 -4.29
CA THR A 446 17.28 22.35 -3.48
C THR A 446 17.09 21.32 -2.35
N PRO A 447 16.41 21.71 -1.23
CA PRO A 447 16.10 20.77 -0.17
C PRO A 447 15.25 19.59 -0.66
N ASN A 448 15.62 18.39 -0.28
CA ASN A 448 14.79 17.20 -0.48
C ASN A 448 14.01 16.93 0.81
N THR A 449 12.69 16.88 0.71
CA THR A 449 11.79 16.59 1.82
C THR A 449 11.16 15.20 1.74
N ALA A 450 11.47 14.46 0.68
CA ALA A 450 10.96 13.10 0.45
C ALA A 450 11.88 12.04 1.08
N HIS A 451 11.37 10.82 1.17
CA HIS A 451 12.18 9.66 1.56
C HIS A 451 13.23 9.34 0.49
N SER A 452 14.17 8.45 0.81
CA SER A 452 15.16 7.96 -0.15
C SER A 452 14.90 6.51 -0.52
N LEU A 453 15.50 6.08 -1.63
CA LEU A 453 15.51 4.67 -2.06
C LEU A 453 16.69 3.89 -1.44
N ASN A 454 17.49 4.53 -0.62
CA ASN A 454 18.66 3.91 -0.04
C ASN A 454 18.29 2.78 0.92
N PRO A 455 19.11 1.73 1.01
CA PRO A 455 18.94 0.72 2.05
C PRO A 455 19.20 1.32 3.43
N VAL A 456 18.81 0.59 4.45
CA VAL A 456 18.96 1.01 5.85
C VAL A 456 19.92 0.05 6.59
N PRO A 457 20.53 0.49 7.71
CA PRO A 457 21.39 -0.40 8.47
C PRO A 457 20.62 -1.44 9.26
N ILE A 458 21.26 -2.58 9.50
CA ILE A 458 20.95 -3.50 10.59
C ILE A 458 22.23 -3.76 11.36
N VAL A 459 22.25 -3.47 12.65
CA VAL A 459 23.37 -3.71 13.56
C VAL A 459 22.86 -4.53 14.73
N VAL A 460 23.51 -5.66 15.01
CA VAL A 460 23.09 -6.54 16.11
C VAL A 460 24.11 -6.45 17.23
N VAL A 461 23.71 -5.83 18.32
CA VAL A 461 24.54 -5.65 19.52
C VAL A 461 24.41 -6.88 20.39
N SER A 462 25.23 -7.87 20.12
CA SER A 462 25.26 -9.16 20.81
C SER A 462 26.64 -9.80 20.70
N ASP A 463 27.11 -10.34 21.80
CA ASP A 463 28.35 -11.12 21.82
C ASP A 463 28.18 -12.56 21.31
N ARG A 464 26.95 -13.00 21.13
CA ARG A 464 26.60 -14.34 20.65
C ARG A 464 26.52 -14.44 19.13
N VAL A 465 26.47 -13.32 18.43
CA VAL A 465 26.29 -13.28 16.97
C VAL A 465 27.64 -13.29 16.28
N LYS A 466 27.82 -14.23 15.34
CA LYS A 466 29.00 -14.35 14.50
C LYS A 466 28.92 -13.40 13.29
N SER A 467 27.80 -13.37 12.62
CA SER A 467 27.59 -12.55 11.41
C SER A 467 26.15 -12.18 11.22
N VAL A 468 25.92 -11.13 10.43
CA VAL A 468 24.60 -10.67 9.99
C VAL A 468 24.62 -10.59 8.47
N HIS A 469 23.55 -11.07 7.82
CA HIS A 469 23.40 -11.04 6.37
C HIS A 469 22.50 -9.86 5.95
N ASP A 470 22.67 -9.41 4.72
CA ASP A 470 21.75 -8.45 4.09
C ASP A 470 20.36 -9.08 3.91
N GLY A 471 19.33 -8.25 3.97
CA GLY A 471 17.96 -8.72 3.81
C GLY A 471 16.99 -7.59 3.54
N ILE A 472 15.76 -7.81 3.98
CA ILE A 472 14.62 -6.89 3.86
C ILE A 472 13.95 -6.72 5.23
N LEU A 473 13.03 -5.78 5.35
CA LEU A 473 12.34 -5.52 6.63
C LEU A 473 11.55 -6.73 7.14
N ALA A 474 11.02 -7.55 6.26
CA ALA A 474 10.33 -8.80 6.63
C ALA A 474 11.22 -9.80 7.37
N ASP A 475 12.54 -9.66 7.30
CA ASP A 475 13.50 -10.52 7.94
C ASP A 475 13.81 -10.12 9.39
N VAL A 476 13.33 -8.95 9.82
CA VAL A 476 13.65 -8.41 11.16
C VAL A 476 13.01 -9.23 12.27
N ALA A 477 11.69 -9.49 12.22
CA ALA A 477 11.02 -10.28 13.24
C ALA A 477 11.60 -11.70 13.35
N PRO A 478 11.83 -12.44 12.25
CA PRO A 478 12.54 -13.72 12.32
C PRO A 478 13.93 -13.63 12.98
N THR A 479 14.66 -12.56 12.71
CA THR A 479 15.98 -12.33 13.32
C THR A 479 15.87 -12.12 14.83
N VAL A 480 14.93 -11.30 15.28
CA VAL A 480 14.67 -11.06 16.71
C VAL A 480 14.24 -12.34 17.42
N LEU A 481 13.32 -13.11 16.82
CA LEU A 481 12.86 -14.38 17.40
C LEU A 481 14.03 -15.38 17.55
N ARG A 482 14.92 -15.45 16.56
CA ARG A 482 16.10 -16.30 16.66
C ARG A 482 17.02 -15.90 17.82
N LEU A 483 17.24 -14.60 18.02
CA LEU A 483 18.00 -14.10 19.15
C LEU A 483 17.35 -14.44 20.50
N MET A 484 16.02 -14.45 20.52
CA MET A 484 15.25 -14.84 21.71
C MET A 484 15.19 -16.35 21.94
N GLY A 485 15.73 -17.15 21.01
CA GLY A 485 15.67 -18.61 21.08
C GLY A 485 14.29 -19.19 20.83
N LEU A 486 13.44 -18.48 20.08
CA LEU A 486 12.08 -18.87 19.77
C LEU A 486 11.95 -19.40 18.35
N GLU A 487 11.06 -20.36 18.15
CA GLU A 487 10.73 -20.85 16.82
C GLU A 487 9.94 -19.77 16.05
N GLN A 488 10.21 -19.68 14.75
CA GLN A 488 9.50 -18.77 13.86
C GLN A 488 8.13 -19.34 13.50
N PRO A 489 7.04 -18.59 13.66
CA PRO A 489 5.72 -19.07 13.24
C PRO A 489 5.65 -19.25 11.71
N ALA A 490 4.84 -20.20 11.25
CA ALA A 490 4.75 -20.56 9.83
C ALA A 490 4.30 -19.39 8.95
N GLU A 491 3.53 -18.46 9.47
CA GLU A 491 3.05 -17.28 8.74
C GLU A 491 4.18 -16.29 8.41
N MET A 492 5.26 -16.29 9.17
CA MET A 492 6.43 -15.46 8.87
C MET A 492 7.26 -16.15 7.79
N THR A 493 7.35 -15.53 6.63
CA THR A 493 8.14 -16.03 5.47
C THR A 493 9.52 -15.42 5.39
N GLY A 494 9.82 -14.42 6.23
CA GLY A 494 11.13 -13.82 6.33
C GLY A 494 12.18 -14.81 6.85
N LYS A 495 13.43 -14.44 6.72
CA LYS A 495 14.59 -15.27 7.12
C LYS A 495 15.34 -14.61 8.26
N ALA A 496 15.73 -15.38 9.28
CA ALA A 496 16.64 -14.89 10.30
C ALA A 496 17.99 -14.56 9.66
N LEU A 497 18.47 -13.33 9.86
CA LEU A 497 19.69 -12.82 9.22
C LEU A 497 20.96 -13.05 10.04
N VAL A 498 20.83 -13.54 11.27
CA VAL A 498 21.95 -13.75 12.18
C VAL A 498 22.42 -15.19 12.15
N GLU A 499 23.75 -15.33 12.22
CA GLU A 499 24.45 -16.59 12.51
C GLU A 499 25.00 -16.51 13.91
N LEU A 500 24.61 -17.45 14.78
CA LEU A 500 25.10 -17.52 16.15
C LEU A 500 26.47 -18.23 16.19
N LYS A 501 27.31 -17.88 17.20
CA LYS A 501 28.60 -18.51 17.41
C LYS A 501 28.47 -19.97 17.88
#